data_bbab9a8dc0ba6c642226811df3b726a2
#
_entry.id   bbab9a8dc0ba6c642226811df3b726a2
#
_cell.length_a   1.000
_cell.length_b   1.000
_cell.length_c   1.000
_cell.angle_alpha   90.00
_cell.angle_beta   90.00
_cell.angle_gamma   90.00
#
_symmetry.space_group_name_H-M   'P 1'
#
loop_
_entity.id
_entity.type
_entity.pdbx_description
1 polymer ?
#
loop_
_entity_poly.entity_id
_entity_poly.type
_entity_poly.pdbx_seq_one_letter_code
_entity_poly.pdbx_strand_id
1 'polypeptide(L)'
;SKANHFFSKIKTAFARLVESSGIVGAYRRGINGILCSQVRDIGVFLLSFGLFSLISTLLKAFMFDYVSDATEFSFICVAAMLICSLPMLFSKRSVASKLSESAAFSSLLSGLLGISPLALRTKLTPRAHSAIALALGTAAGSLSFVFQPVNILWTILLAIGAMTVLYSPESGLLLAIILLPFAPYTAVRIVAAASSVSYLLKLLRGKRNMSISATDSVVLLFAAACICAFGPGQAASLFAASLVYLLAVNLLRSSDLFEKGINALSVGLFLPSFFAATS
;
A
#
# COMPACT_ATOMS: atom_id res chain seq x y z
N SER A 1 38.62 -11.58 -3.08
CA SER A 1 38.97 -11.78 -1.66
C SER A 1 37.97 -12.74 -1.02
N LYS A 2 38.39 -13.52 -0.01
CA LYS A 2 37.57 -14.53 0.70
C LYS A 2 36.29 -13.95 1.27
N ALA A 3 36.28 -12.68 1.70
CA ALA A 3 35.12 -11.97 2.21
C ALA A 3 34.02 -11.82 1.14
N ASN A 4 34.36 -11.43 -0.09
CA ASN A 4 33.37 -11.29 -1.16
C ASN A 4 32.72 -12.62 -1.54
N HIS A 5 33.47 -13.71 -1.46
CA HIS A 5 32.95 -15.06 -1.73
C HIS A 5 32.01 -15.54 -0.61
N PHE A 6 32.32 -15.21 0.66
CA PHE A 6 31.46 -15.51 1.80
C PHE A 6 30.13 -14.73 1.73
N PHE A 7 30.18 -13.41 1.46
CA PHE A 7 28.99 -12.60 1.26
C PHE A 7 28.13 -13.07 0.08
N SER A 8 28.77 -13.50 -1.03
CA SER A 8 28.04 -14.03 -2.17
C SER A 8 27.31 -15.34 -1.85
N LYS A 9 27.91 -16.23 -1.06
CA LYS A 9 27.28 -17.48 -0.60
C LYS A 9 26.09 -17.21 0.34
N ILE A 10 26.23 -16.29 1.29
CA ILE A 10 25.13 -15.89 2.18
C ILE A 10 23.98 -15.30 1.36
N LYS A 11 24.28 -14.40 0.42
CA LYS A 11 23.30 -13.79 -0.48
C LYS A 11 22.54 -14.85 -1.28
N THR A 12 23.24 -15.85 -1.83
CA THR A 12 22.63 -16.92 -2.63
C THR A 12 21.77 -17.86 -1.75
N ALA A 13 22.25 -18.21 -0.56
CA ALA A 13 21.51 -19.05 0.38
C ALA A 13 20.24 -18.33 0.87
N PHE A 14 20.35 -17.05 1.21
CA PHE A 14 19.21 -16.25 1.65
C PHE A 14 18.19 -16.03 0.52
N ALA A 15 18.66 -15.78 -0.71
CA ALA A 15 17.79 -15.67 -1.88
C ALA A 15 16.98 -16.94 -2.12
N ARG A 16 17.61 -18.11 -2.00
CA ARG A 16 16.91 -19.41 -2.10
C ARG A 16 15.88 -19.59 -0.98
N LEU A 17 16.22 -19.29 0.28
CA LEU A 17 15.32 -19.38 1.41
C LEU A 17 14.08 -18.47 1.22
N VAL A 18 14.27 -17.24 0.75
CA VAL A 18 13.17 -16.30 0.52
C VAL A 18 12.34 -16.72 -0.70
N GLU A 19 12.97 -17.25 -1.77
CA GLU A 19 12.25 -17.72 -2.95
C GLU A 19 11.48 -19.03 -2.72
N SER A 20 11.99 -19.90 -1.88
CA SER A 20 11.29 -21.12 -1.46
C SER A 20 10.25 -20.89 -0.36
N SER A 21 10.21 -19.67 0.22
CA SER A 21 9.26 -19.31 1.25
C SER A 21 7.82 -19.38 0.72
N GLY A 22 6.99 -20.18 1.37
CA GLY A 22 5.55 -20.28 1.09
C GLY A 22 4.83 -18.92 1.18
N ILE A 23 5.33 -18.01 2.02
CA ILE A 23 4.80 -16.65 2.21
C ILE A 23 4.97 -15.83 0.92
N VAL A 24 6.16 -15.83 0.30
CA VAL A 24 6.42 -15.11 -0.96
C VAL A 24 5.61 -15.71 -2.11
N GLY A 25 5.47 -17.04 -2.12
CA GLY A 25 4.63 -17.74 -3.10
C GLY A 25 3.14 -17.40 -2.93
N ALA A 26 2.65 -17.37 -1.70
CA ALA A 26 1.27 -16.99 -1.37
C ALA A 26 1.00 -15.53 -1.73
N TYR A 27 1.93 -14.63 -1.39
CA TYR A 27 1.86 -13.21 -1.72
C TYR A 27 1.78 -12.96 -3.23
N ARG A 28 2.66 -13.59 -4.04
CA ARG A 28 2.60 -13.50 -5.51
C ARG A 28 1.28 -14.02 -6.07
N ARG A 29 0.80 -15.15 -5.55
CA ARG A 29 -0.49 -15.72 -5.96
C ARG A 29 -1.64 -14.79 -5.61
N GLY A 30 -1.61 -14.15 -4.43
CA GLY A 30 -2.63 -13.19 -4.00
C GLY A 30 -2.69 -11.96 -4.92
N ILE A 31 -1.54 -11.30 -5.19
CA ILE A 31 -1.50 -10.15 -6.09
C ILE A 31 -1.95 -10.53 -7.51
N ASN A 32 -1.42 -11.63 -8.06
CA ASN A 32 -1.82 -12.09 -9.37
C ASN A 32 -3.32 -12.46 -9.41
N GLY A 33 -3.85 -13.05 -8.33
CA GLY A 33 -5.27 -13.34 -8.18
C GLY A 33 -6.12 -12.08 -8.26
N ILE A 34 -5.75 -11.03 -7.53
CA ILE A 34 -6.46 -9.74 -7.54
C ILE A 34 -6.38 -9.07 -8.92
N LEU A 35 -5.20 -9.03 -9.54
CA LEU A 35 -5.02 -8.41 -10.86
C LEU A 35 -5.73 -9.18 -11.98
N CYS A 36 -5.82 -10.51 -11.87
CA CYS A 36 -6.54 -11.37 -12.81
C CYS A 36 -8.04 -11.41 -12.56
N SER A 37 -8.53 -11.00 -11.38
CA SER A 37 -9.95 -11.01 -11.08
C SER A 37 -10.70 -10.06 -12.01
N GLN A 38 -11.96 -10.37 -12.25
CA GLN A 38 -12.83 -9.48 -13.03
C GLN A 38 -13.24 -8.28 -12.16
N VAL A 39 -13.43 -7.13 -12.78
CA VAL A 39 -13.98 -5.94 -12.10
C VAL A 39 -15.35 -6.26 -11.49
N ARG A 40 -16.10 -7.16 -12.13
CA ARG A 40 -17.34 -7.72 -11.60
C ARG A 40 -17.17 -8.34 -10.21
N ASP A 41 -16.07 -9.03 -9.95
CA ASP A 41 -15.83 -9.68 -8.65
C ASP A 41 -15.67 -8.64 -7.54
N ILE A 42 -15.01 -7.50 -7.83
CA ILE A 42 -14.96 -6.36 -6.91
C ILE A 42 -16.35 -5.78 -6.70
N GLY A 43 -17.15 -5.65 -7.77
CA GLY A 43 -18.54 -5.21 -7.68
C GLY A 43 -19.39 -6.12 -6.77
N VAL A 44 -19.26 -7.45 -6.93
CA VAL A 44 -19.94 -8.45 -6.07
C VAL A 44 -19.48 -8.33 -4.62
N PHE A 45 -18.18 -8.15 -4.39
CA PHE A 45 -17.63 -7.92 -3.04
C PHE A 45 -18.22 -6.66 -2.40
N LEU A 46 -18.18 -5.52 -3.10
CA LEU A 46 -18.71 -4.25 -2.58
C LEU A 46 -20.22 -4.30 -2.36
N LEU A 47 -20.95 -4.95 -3.24
CA LEU A 47 -22.41 -5.11 -3.12
C LEU A 47 -22.76 -5.96 -1.88
N SER A 48 -22.14 -7.13 -1.74
CA SER A 48 -22.39 -8.02 -0.59
C SER A 48 -21.92 -7.36 0.72
N PHE A 49 -20.74 -6.73 0.72
CA PHE A 49 -20.26 -5.98 1.87
C PHE A 49 -21.22 -4.85 2.26
N GLY A 50 -21.66 -4.03 1.29
CA GLY A 50 -22.59 -2.94 1.52
C GLY A 50 -23.94 -3.41 2.06
N LEU A 51 -24.53 -4.45 1.45
CA LEU A 51 -25.82 -5.01 1.91
C LEU A 51 -25.73 -5.58 3.33
N PHE A 52 -24.74 -6.40 3.63
CA PHE A 52 -24.58 -6.98 4.96
C PHE A 52 -24.17 -5.93 6.00
N SER A 53 -23.40 -4.91 5.64
CA SER A 53 -23.12 -3.77 6.50
C SER A 53 -24.38 -2.96 6.80
N LEU A 54 -25.24 -2.75 5.80
CA LEU A 54 -26.54 -2.08 5.98
C LEU A 54 -27.40 -2.85 6.98
N ILE A 55 -27.57 -4.16 6.76
CA ILE A 55 -28.34 -5.03 7.66
C ILE A 55 -27.76 -5.00 9.08
N SER A 56 -26.44 -5.12 9.22
CA SER A 56 -25.77 -5.06 10.52
C SER A 56 -25.97 -3.74 11.23
N THR A 57 -25.92 -2.62 10.50
CA THR A 57 -26.10 -1.27 11.06
C THR A 57 -27.58 -1.05 11.47
N LEU A 58 -28.53 -1.51 10.65
CA LEU A 58 -29.96 -1.46 10.98
C LEU A 58 -30.28 -2.31 12.20
N LEU A 59 -29.75 -3.54 12.28
CA LEU A 59 -29.93 -4.40 13.46
C LEU A 59 -29.39 -3.75 14.73
N LYS A 60 -28.23 -3.09 14.66
CA LYS A 60 -27.69 -2.33 15.81
C LYS A 60 -28.64 -1.20 16.24
N ALA A 61 -29.13 -0.43 15.27
CA ALA A 61 -30.04 0.69 15.56
C ALA A 61 -31.30 0.18 16.23
N PHE A 62 -31.87 -0.95 15.80
CA PHE A 62 -33.06 -1.54 16.38
C PHE A 62 -32.82 -2.22 17.74
N MET A 63 -31.68 -2.89 17.95
CA MET A 63 -31.45 -3.65 19.18
C MET A 63 -30.91 -2.80 20.34
N PHE A 64 -30.20 -1.73 20.07
CA PHE A 64 -29.47 -0.98 21.09
C PHE A 64 -29.90 0.47 21.25
N ASP A 65 -30.92 0.93 20.50
CA ASP A 65 -31.41 2.31 20.50
C ASP A 65 -30.30 3.38 20.36
N TYR A 66 -29.16 2.97 19.75
CA TYR A 66 -27.93 3.73 19.72
C TYR A 66 -27.79 4.42 18.37
N VAL A 67 -28.41 5.58 18.23
CA VAL A 67 -28.17 6.50 17.10
C VAL A 67 -27.06 7.46 17.50
N SER A 68 -25.80 7.14 17.15
CA SER A 68 -24.69 8.09 17.31
C SER A 68 -24.36 8.77 15.98
N ASP A 69 -23.71 9.94 16.01
CA ASP A 69 -23.25 10.68 14.83
C ASP A 69 -22.38 9.84 13.90
N ALA A 70 -21.67 8.84 14.47
CA ALA A 70 -20.91 7.85 13.71
C ALA A 70 -21.79 6.99 12.79
N THR A 71 -23.09 6.90 13.05
CA THR A 71 -24.03 6.08 12.27
C THR A 71 -24.37 6.74 10.94
N GLU A 72 -24.53 8.06 10.88
CA GLU A 72 -24.84 8.80 9.65
C GLU A 72 -23.72 8.66 8.62
N PHE A 73 -22.48 8.86 9.05
CA PHE A 73 -21.32 8.69 8.16
C PHE A 73 -21.19 7.25 7.66
N SER A 74 -21.52 6.26 8.49
CA SER A 74 -21.54 4.86 8.09
C SER A 74 -22.58 4.58 7.01
N PHE A 75 -23.78 5.15 7.11
CA PHE A 75 -24.81 5.02 6.08
C PHE A 75 -24.39 5.65 4.75
N ILE A 76 -23.78 6.83 4.78
CA ILE A 76 -23.26 7.49 3.57
C ILE A 76 -22.20 6.60 2.88
N CYS A 77 -21.26 6.04 3.65
CA CYS A 77 -20.25 5.15 3.11
C CYS A 77 -20.85 3.87 2.51
N VAL A 78 -21.81 3.26 3.19
CA VAL A 78 -22.51 2.06 2.68
C VAL A 78 -23.29 2.38 1.41
N ALA A 79 -23.99 3.50 1.36
CA ALA A 79 -24.72 3.95 0.17
C ALA A 79 -23.75 4.20 -1.00
N ALA A 80 -22.62 4.87 -0.75
CA ALA A 80 -21.58 5.08 -1.76
C ALA A 80 -21.03 3.77 -2.31
N MET A 81 -20.77 2.78 -1.44
CA MET A 81 -20.32 1.45 -1.87
C MET A 81 -21.34 0.74 -2.75
N LEU A 82 -22.62 0.79 -2.37
CA LEU A 82 -23.69 0.17 -3.16
C LEU A 82 -23.81 0.83 -4.54
N ILE A 83 -23.78 2.16 -4.61
CA ILE A 83 -23.82 2.92 -5.86
C ILE A 83 -22.60 2.58 -6.73
N CYS A 84 -21.38 2.58 -6.17
CA CYS A 84 -20.16 2.25 -6.90
C CYS A 84 -20.11 0.78 -7.36
N SER A 85 -20.78 -0.14 -6.67
CA SER A 85 -20.80 -1.55 -7.04
C SER A 85 -21.57 -1.80 -8.32
N LEU A 86 -22.66 -1.04 -8.58
CA LEU A 86 -23.56 -1.25 -9.73
C LEU A 86 -22.82 -1.25 -11.09
N PRO A 87 -22.06 -0.20 -11.46
CA PRO A 87 -21.37 -0.20 -12.74
C PRO A 87 -20.28 -1.28 -12.83
N MET A 88 -19.71 -1.72 -11.69
CA MET A 88 -18.69 -2.76 -11.66
C MET A 88 -19.27 -4.15 -11.97
N LEU A 89 -20.53 -4.44 -11.59
CA LEU A 89 -21.17 -5.73 -11.84
C LEU A 89 -21.28 -6.08 -13.32
N PHE A 90 -21.40 -5.09 -14.19
CA PHE A 90 -21.52 -5.29 -15.63
C PHE A 90 -20.18 -5.44 -16.36
N SER A 91 -19.06 -5.20 -15.67
CA SER A 91 -17.73 -5.24 -16.28
C SER A 91 -17.09 -6.62 -16.16
N LYS A 92 -16.95 -7.32 -17.28
CA LYS A 92 -16.25 -8.62 -17.38
C LYS A 92 -14.74 -8.48 -17.63
N ARG A 93 -14.21 -7.25 -17.70
CA ARG A 93 -12.80 -7.00 -17.93
C ARG A 93 -11.99 -7.30 -16.67
N SER A 94 -10.71 -7.65 -16.83
CA SER A 94 -9.82 -7.81 -15.67
C SER A 94 -9.53 -6.45 -15.01
N VAL A 95 -9.27 -6.48 -13.72
CA VAL A 95 -8.86 -5.29 -12.94
C VAL A 95 -7.63 -4.65 -13.56
N ALA A 96 -6.64 -5.46 -13.93
CA ALA A 96 -5.41 -4.99 -14.57
C ALA A 96 -5.68 -4.25 -15.90
N SER A 97 -6.58 -4.76 -16.73
CA SER A 97 -6.96 -4.12 -18.00
C SER A 97 -7.64 -2.76 -17.76
N LYS A 98 -8.60 -2.70 -16.84
CA LYS A 98 -9.29 -1.44 -16.50
C LYS A 98 -8.34 -0.39 -15.93
N LEU A 99 -7.42 -0.78 -15.05
CA LEU A 99 -6.41 0.11 -14.50
C LEU A 99 -5.45 0.64 -15.57
N SER A 100 -5.06 -0.21 -16.53
CA SER A 100 -4.17 0.18 -17.62
C SER A 100 -4.83 1.06 -18.70
N GLU A 101 -6.14 0.90 -18.92
CA GLU A 101 -6.90 1.67 -19.90
C GLU A 101 -7.31 3.06 -19.40
N SER A 102 -7.48 3.23 -18.10
CA SER A 102 -7.82 4.54 -17.51
C SER A 102 -6.61 5.45 -17.52
N ALA A 103 -6.67 6.55 -18.29
CA ALA A 103 -5.58 7.53 -18.35
C ALA A 103 -5.26 8.12 -16.97
N ALA A 104 -6.29 8.40 -16.15
CA ALA A 104 -6.12 8.92 -14.81
C ALA A 104 -5.41 7.91 -13.89
N PHE A 105 -5.85 6.63 -13.87
CA PHE A 105 -5.22 5.60 -13.08
C PHE A 105 -3.83 5.22 -13.59
N SER A 106 -3.62 5.15 -14.90
CA SER A 106 -2.31 4.86 -15.47
C SER A 106 -1.31 5.97 -15.17
N SER A 107 -1.72 7.23 -15.24
CA SER A 107 -0.87 8.37 -14.87
C SER A 107 -0.59 8.43 -13.36
N LEU A 108 -1.57 8.11 -12.53
CA LEU A 108 -1.41 8.02 -11.08
C LEU A 108 -0.49 6.85 -10.69
N LEU A 109 -0.67 5.67 -11.28
CA LEU A 109 0.18 4.52 -11.02
C LEU A 109 1.61 4.71 -11.53
N SER A 110 1.77 5.25 -12.74
CA SER A 110 3.10 5.48 -13.32
C SER A 110 3.76 6.74 -12.79
N GLY A 111 3.01 7.83 -12.64
CA GLY A 111 3.51 9.14 -12.24
C GLY A 111 3.74 9.25 -10.73
N LEU A 112 2.82 8.74 -9.89
CA LEU A 112 2.92 8.85 -8.43
C LEU A 112 3.53 7.60 -7.78
N LEU A 113 3.15 6.40 -8.22
CA LEU A 113 3.60 5.17 -7.58
C LEU A 113 4.76 4.47 -8.29
N GLY A 114 5.18 4.97 -9.45
CA GLY A 114 6.30 4.40 -10.21
C GLY A 114 6.02 2.98 -10.76
N ILE A 115 4.76 2.55 -10.80
CA ILE A 115 4.36 1.23 -11.30
C ILE A 115 4.20 1.33 -12.83
N SER A 116 5.04 0.59 -13.57
CA SER A 116 4.95 0.58 -15.02
C SER A 116 3.61 0.01 -15.51
N PRO A 117 2.86 0.71 -16.38
CA PRO A 117 1.64 0.19 -17.00
C PRO A 117 1.87 -1.11 -17.80
N LEU A 118 3.09 -1.31 -18.30
CA LEU A 118 3.49 -2.54 -18.98
C LEU A 118 3.44 -3.76 -18.04
N ALA A 119 3.73 -3.58 -16.75
CA ALA A 119 3.62 -4.65 -15.77
C ALA A 119 2.18 -5.12 -15.55
N LEU A 120 1.20 -4.23 -15.81
CA LEU A 120 -0.23 -4.51 -15.73
C LEU A 120 -0.78 -5.10 -17.04
N ARG A 121 -0.10 -4.90 -18.17
CA ARG A 121 -0.49 -5.40 -19.51
C ARG A 121 -0.11 -6.85 -19.79
N THR A 122 0.43 -7.58 -18.82
CA THR A 122 0.63 -9.02 -18.97
C THR A 122 -0.73 -9.65 -19.35
N LYS A 123 -0.72 -10.53 -20.36
CA LYS A 123 -1.94 -11.22 -20.86
C LYS A 123 -2.50 -12.16 -19.77
N LEU A 124 -3.11 -11.57 -18.75
CA LEU A 124 -3.76 -12.29 -17.67
C LEU A 124 -5.19 -12.62 -18.16
N THR A 125 -5.47 -13.89 -18.35
CA THR A 125 -6.83 -14.33 -18.63
C THR A 125 -7.71 -14.02 -17.41
N PRO A 126 -8.80 -13.25 -17.59
CA PRO A 126 -9.66 -12.88 -16.48
C PRO A 126 -10.31 -14.15 -15.90
N ARG A 127 -10.13 -14.37 -14.61
CA ARG A 127 -10.76 -15.47 -13.87
C ARG A 127 -11.91 -14.92 -13.03
N ALA A 128 -13.06 -15.52 -13.15
CA ALA A 128 -14.21 -15.17 -12.32
C ALA A 128 -14.08 -15.87 -10.95
N HIS A 129 -14.07 -15.09 -9.89
CA HIS A 129 -14.04 -15.55 -8.49
C HIS A 129 -15.23 -15.00 -7.70
N SER A 130 -16.38 -14.84 -8.36
CA SER A 130 -17.56 -14.18 -7.77
C SER A 130 -18.06 -14.85 -6.49
N ALA A 131 -17.97 -16.18 -6.38
CA ALA A 131 -18.33 -16.89 -5.15
C ALA A 131 -17.41 -16.53 -3.97
N ILE A 132 -16.10 -16.42 -4.21
CA ILE A 132 -15.13 -16.01 -3.19
C ILE A 132 -15.35 -14.54 -2.81
N ALA A 133 -15.58 -13.68 -3.80
CA ALA A 133 -15.87 -12.26 -3.60
C ALA A 133 -17.13 -12.07 -2.76
N LEU A 134 -18.19 -12.83 -3.05
CA LEU A 134 -19.43 -12.82 -2.28
C LEU A 134 -19.19 -13.30 -0.84
N ALA A 135 -18.50 -14.40 -0.63
CA ALA A 135 -18.20 -14.92 0.70
C ALA A 135 -17.36 -13.94 1.54
N LEU A 136 -16.33 -13.34 0.94
CA LEU A 136 -15.51 -12.33 1.62
C LEU A 136 -16.30 -11.04 1.91
N GLY A 137 -17.14 -10.61 0.98
CA GLY A 137 -17.99 -9.43 1.18
C GLY A 137 -19.04 -9.64 2.28
N THR A 138 -19.69 -10.80 2.30
CA THR A 138 -20.65 -11.14 3.39
C THR A 138 -19.95 -11.24 4.74
N ALA A 139 -18.79 -11.89 4.82
CA ALA A 139 -18.01 -11.99 6.05
C ALA A 139 -17.56 -10.59 6.54
N ALA A 140 -17.01 -9.76 5.66
CA ALA A 140 -16.61 -8.39 6.00
C ALA A 140 -17.82 -7.54 6.42
N GLY A 141 -18.97 -7.68 5.71
CA GLY A 141 -20.20 -6.98 6.05
C GLY A 141 -20.78 -7.40 7.40
N SER A 142 -20.69 -8.69 7.74
CA SER A 142 -21.11 -9.19 9.05
C SER A 142 -20.22 -8.65 10.19
N LEU A 143 -18.92 -8.44 9.94
CA LEU A 143 -18.02 -7.80 10.91
C LEU A 143 -18.43 -6.34 11.21
N SER A 144 -19.25 -5.71 10.38
CA SER A 144 -19.81 -4.38 10.64
C SER A 144 -20.75 -4.36 11.85
N PHE A 145 -21.17 -5.54 12.33
CA PHE A 145 -21.88 -5.64 13.61
C PHE A 145 -20.97 -5.28 14.81
N VAL A 146 -19.66 -5.54 14.72
CA VAL A 146 -18.69 -5.23 15.80
C VAL A 146 -17.94 -3.95 15.52
N PHE A 147 -17.49 -3.76 14.28
CA PHE A 147 -16.68 -2.62 13.85
C PHE A 147 -17.50 -1.70 12.94
N GLN A 148 -17.12 -0.43 12.85
CA GLN A 148 -17.71 0.47 11.86
C GLN A 148 -17.30 0.06 10.45
N PRO A 149 -18.23 0.08 9.45
CA PRO A 149 -17.93 -0.28 8.06
C PRO A 149 -16.72 0.46 7.48
N VAL A 150 -16.58 1.74 7.86
CA VAL A 150 -15.47 2.62 7.45
C VAL A 150 -14.12 2.06 7.93
N ASN A 151 -14.03 1.58 9.17
CA ASN A 151 -12.79 1.02 9.73
C ASN A 151 -12.39 -0.28 9.01
N ILE A 152 -13.37 -1.10 8.63
CA ILE A 152 -13.13 -2.33 7.85
C ILE A 152 -12.59 -1.94 6.47
N LEU A 153 -13.20 -0.95 5.82
CA LEU A 153 -12.74 -0.46 4.52
C LEU A 153 -11.31 0.09 4.59
N TRP A 154 -11.01 0.93 5.61
CA TRP A 154 -9.66 1.40 5.84
C TRP A 154 -8.66 0.29 6.07
N THR A 155 -9.04 -0.74 6.81
CA THR A 155 -8.18 -1.91 7.05
C THR A 155 -7.86 -2.65 5.74
N ILE A 156 -8.86 -2.83 4.87
CA ILE A 156 -8.67 -3.44 3.55
C ILE A 156 -7.75 -2.58 2.67
N LEU A 157 -7.99 -1.26 2.63
CA LEU A 157 -7.15 -0.32 1.87
C LEU A 157 -5.71 -0.31 2.38
N LEU A 158 -5.51 -0.31 3.70
CA LEU A 158 -4.18 -0.40 4.31
C LEU A 158 -3.49 -1.73 3.98
N ALA A 159 -4.21 -2.84 3.98
CA ALA A 159 -3.66 -4.13 3.59
C ALA A 159 -3.21 -4.13 2.11
N ILE A 160 -4.01 -3.57 1.20
CA ILE A 160 -3.64 -3.42 -0.22
C ILE A 160 -2.44 -2.48 -0.36
N GLY A 161 -2.43 -1.36 0.36
CA GLY A 161 -1.31 -0.42 0.39
C GLY A 161 -0.02 -1.08 0.90
N ALA A 162 -0.08 -1.83 1.99
CA ALA A 162 1.05 -2.59 2.51
C ALA A 162 1.58 -3.62 1.50
N MET A 163 0.67 -4.31 0.79
CA MET A 163 1.06 -5.23 -0.28
C MET A 163 1.79 -4.52 -1.42
N THR A 164 1.33 -3.34 -1.85
CA THR A 164 2.01 -2.56 -2.91
C THR A 164 3.39 -2.09 -2.48
N VAL A 165 3.53 -1.63 -1.24
CA VAL A 165 4.82 -1.21 -0.65
C VAL A 165 5.81 -2.39 -0.58
N LEU A 166 5.35 -3.57 -0.16
CA LEU A 166 6.19 -4.77 -0.11
C LEU A 166 6.59 -5.25 -1.52
N TYR A 167 5.74 -5.02 -2.52
CA TYR A 167 6.06 -5.35 -3.91
C TYR A 167 7.11 -4.40 -4.51
N SER A 168 6.97 -3.10 -4.28
CA SER A 168 7.85 -2.06 -4.82
C SER A 168 8.25 -1.06 -3.72
N PRO A 169 9.53 -1.07 -3.27
CA PRO A 169 10.01 -0.09 -2.31
C PRO A 169 9.97 1.34 -2.88
N GLU A 170 10.04 1.47 -4.20
CA GLU A 170 9.89 2.75 -4.91
C GLU A 170 8.51 3.35 -4.64
N SER A 171 7.45 2.55 -4.82
CA SER A 171 6.08 2.98 -4.54
C SER A 171 5.88 3.31 -3.07
N GLY A 172 6.52 2.57 -2.18
CA GLY A 172 6.48 2.83 -0.75
C GLY A 172 7.16 4.14 -0.36
N LEU A 173 8.32 4.45 -0.97
CA LEU A 173 9.00 5.73 -0.76
C LEU A 173 8.15 6.90 -1.26
N LEU A 174 7.59 6.80 -2.47
CA LEU A 174 6.73 7.84 -3.03
C LEU A 174 5.47 8.03 -2.18
N LEU A 175 4.87 6.95 -1.71
CA LEU A 175 3.74 7.01 -0.78
C LEU A 175 4.11 7.69 0.54
N ALA A 176 5.28 7.39 1.10
CA ALA A 176 5.77 8.04 2.31
C ALA A 176 5.96 9.55 2.10
N ILE A 177 6.47 9.97 0.93
CA ILE A 177 6.63 11.38 0.56
C ILE A 177 5.27 12.08 0.44
N ILE A 178 4.28 11.44 -0.19
CA ILE A 178 2.93 11.99 -0.31
C ILE A 178 2.28 12.16 1.07
N LEU A 179 2.42 11.17 1.96
CA LEU A 179 1.82 11.18 3.28
C LEU A 179 2.48 12.16 4.26
N LEU A 180 3.73 12.50 4.03
CA LEU A 180 4.56 13.27 4.97
C LEU A 180 3.92 14.59 5.42
N PRO A 181 3.24 15.40 4.55
CA PRO A 181 2.68 16.68 4.95
C PRO A 181 1.36 16.61 5.74
N PHE A 182 0.58 15.54 5.63
CA PHE A 182 -0.78 15.50 6.19
C PHE A 182 -1.10 14.26 7.04
N ALA A 183 -0.31 13.20 6.91
CA ALA A 183 -0.58 11.99 7.67
C ALA A 183 0.08 12.02 9.07
N PRO A 184 -0.50 11.30 10.05
CA PRO A 184 0.13 11.12 11.33
C PRO A 184 1.55 10.56 11.16
N TYR A 185 2.48 11.08 11.93
CA TYR A 185 3.90 10.67 11.83
C TYR A 185 4.10 9.15 11.99
N THR A 186 3.24 8.51 12.77
CA THR A 186 3.21 7.05 12.92
C THR A 186 2.93 6.31 11.62
N ALA A 187 2.01 6.81 10.78
CA ALA A 187 1.70 6.21 9.49
C ALA A 187 2.89 6.32 8.53
N VAL A 188 3.53 7.48 8.47
CA VAL A 188 4.73 7.70 7.65
C VAL A 188 5.86 6.74 8.08
N ARG A 189 6.08 6.57 9.39
CA ARG A 189 7.07 5.61 9.92
C ARG A 189 6.78 4.17 9.50
N ILE A 190 5.53 3.73 9.57
CA ILE A 190 5.14 2.38 9.20
C ILE A 190 5.41 2.14 7.70
N VAL A 191 5.02 3.09 6.85
CA VAL A 191 5.26 3.00 5.40
C VAL A 191 6.77 3.01 5.10
N ALA A 192 7.53 3.88 5.76
CA ALA A 192 8.98 3.96 5.61
C ALA A 192 9.67 2.65 6.06
N ALA A 193 9.28 2.10 7.21
CA ALA A 193 9.80 0.83 7.70
C ALA A 193 9.47 -0.32 6.75
N ALA A 194 8.23 -0.43 6.27
CA ALA A 194 7.81 -1.43 5.32
C ALA A 194 8.59 -1.32 3.99
N SER A 195 8.80 -0.10 3.50
CA SER A 195 9.60 0.17 2.29
C SER A 195 11.06 -0.24 2.47
N SER A 196 11.63 0.05 3.64
CA SER A 196 13.01 -0.33 3.99
C SER A 196 13.17 -1.84 4.06
N VAL A 197 12.24 -2.54 4.67
CA VAL A 197 12.23 -4.02 4.69
C VAL A 197 12.13 -4.58 3.27
N SER A 198 11.22 -4.03 2.45
CA SER A 198 11.08 -4.42 1.04
C SER A 198 12.38 -4.21 0.25
N TYR A 199 13.05 -3.07 0.46
CA TYR A 199 14.32 -2.76 -0.18
C TYR A 199 15.44 -3.71 0.26
N LEU A 200 15.58 -3.95 1.57
CA LEU A 200 16.55 -4.88 2.14
C LEU A 200 16.34 -6.30 1.60
N LEU A 201 15.10 -6.78 1.53
CA LEU A 201 14.79 -8.09 0.95
C LEU A 201 15.21 -8.17 -0.53
N LYS A 202 15.00 -7.11 -1.32
CA LYS A 202 15.45 -7.06 -2.71
C LYS A 202 16.97 -6.96 -2.84
N LEU A 203 17.61 -6.25 -1.92
CA LEU A 203 19.08 -6.16 -1.84
C LEU A 203 19.69 -7.54 -1.56
N LEU A 204 19.18 -8.25 -0.54
CA LEU A 204 19.61 -9.59 -0.18
C LEU A 204 19.40 -10.60 -1.31
N ARG A 205 18.33 -10.44 -2.10
CA ARG A 205 18.06 -11.26 -3.29
C ARG A 205 18.91 -10.89 -4.52
N GLY A 206 19.79 -9.92 -4.41
CA GLY A 206 20.63 -9.48 -5.51
C GLY A 206 19.90 -8.73 -6.64
N LYS A 207 18.65 -8.36 -6.43
CA LYS A 207 17.85 -7.61 -7.42
C LYS A 207 18.11 -6.11 -7.37
N ARG A 208 18.79 -5.63 -6.33
CA ARG A 208 19.20 -4.23 -6.15
C ARG A 208 20.61 -4.15 -5.62
N ASN A 209 21.29 -3.07 -5.94
CA ASN A 209 22.60 -2.73 -5.41
C ASN A 209 22.45 -1.54 -4.48
N MET A 210 23.14 -1.57 -3.36
CA MET A 210 23.26 -0.45 -2.45
C MET A 210 24.57 0.26 -2.73
N SER A 211 24.53 1.56 -2.94
CA SER A 211 25.73 2.38 -3.03
C SER A 211 25.68 3.43 -1.92
N ILE A 212 26.74 3.49 -1.14
CA ILE A 212 26.93 4.45 -0.07
C ILE A 212 28.08 5.35 -0.50
N SER A 213 27.82 6.65 -0.61
CA SER A 213 28.84 7.67 -0.87
C SER A 213 29.55 8.06 0.44
N ALA A 214 30.64 8.81 0.35
CA ALA A 214 31.31 9.36 1.52
C ALA A 214 30.38 10.29 2.31
N THR A 215 29.57 11.08 1.61
CA THR A 215 28.57 11.97 2.22
C THR A 215 27.52 11.18 2.98
N ASP A 216 27.02 10.07 2.43
CA ASP A 216 26.04 9.22 3.12
C ASP A 216 26.60 8.62 4.40
N SER A 217 27.89 8.26 4.38
CA SER A 217 28.58 7.73 5.57
C SER A 217 28.62 8.77 6.69
N VAL A 218 28.88 10.04 6.37
CA VAL A 218 28.88 11.14 7.36
C VAL A 218 27.47 11.34 7.94
N VAL A 219 26.44 11.35 7.09
CA VAL A 219 25.03 11.50 7.54
C VAL A 219 24.62 10.34 8.45
N LEU A 220 25.01 9.10 8.10
CA LEU A 220 24.71 7.92 8.92
C LEU A 220 25.45 7.92 10.25
N LEU A 221 26.72 8.36 10.28
CA LEU A 221 27.49 8.51 11.53
C LEU A 221 26.87 9.57 12.42
N PHE A 222 26.46 10.71 11.86
CA PHE A 222 25.77 11.76 12.61
C PHE A 222 24.45 11.24 13.17
N ALA A 223 23.64 10.54 12.35
CA ALA A 223 22.40 9.94 12.81
C ALA A 223 22.63 8.91 13.93
N ALA A 224 23.68 8.09 13.83
CA ALA A 224 24.04 7.12 14.86
C ALA A 224 24.44 7.82 16.17
N ALA A 225 25.24 8.89 16.09
CA ALA A 225 25.62 9.70 17.27
C ALA A 225 24.38 10.33 17.94
N CYS A 226 23.45 10.87 17.16
CA CYS A 226 22.20 11.42 17.67
C CYS A 226 21.32 10.33 18.31
N ILE A 227 21.22 9.15 17.72
CA ILE A 227 20.46 8.01 18.28
C ILE A 227 21.04 7.62 19.66
N CYS A 228 22.36 7.63 19.80
CA CYS A 228 22.99 7.33 21.08
C CYS A 228 22.81 8.45 22.14
N ALA A 229 22.68 9.70 21.71
CA ALA A 229 22.54 10.85 22.59
C ALA A 229 21.12 11.09 23.11
N PHE A 230 20.10 10.65 22.36
CA PHE A 230 18.69 10.91 22.67
C PHE A 230 18.00 9.69 23.30
N GLY A 231 16.89 9.95 24.00
CA GLY A 231 16.06 8.90 24.58
C GLY A 231 15.35 8.02 23.53
N PRO A 232 14.81 6.84 23.93
CA PRO A 232 14.35 5.80 23.01
C PRO A 232 13.26 6.26 22.02
N GLY A 233 12.39 7.19 22.39
CA GLY A 233 11.36 7.72 21.51
C GLY A 233 11.91 8.57 20.36
N GLN A 234 12.88 9.43 20.65
CA GLN A 234 13.56 10.27 19.67
C GLN A 234 14.53 9.44 18.83
N ALA A 235 15.21 8.47 19.43
CA ALA A 235 16.07 7.51 18.73
C ALA A 235 15.31 6.75 17.64
N ALA A 236 14.10 6.28 17.94
CA ALA A 236 13.25 5.60 16.96
C ALA A 236 12.88 6.50 15.77
N SER A 237 12.64 7.79 16.04
CA SER A 237 12.35 8.79 15.00
C SER A 237 13.52 9.05 14.09
N LEU A 238 14.71 9.24 14.68
CA LEU A 238 15.95 9.45 13.95
C LEU A 238 16.36 8.21 13.14
N PHE A 239 16.15 7.02 13.68
CA PHE A 239 16.37 5.78 12.95
C PHE A 239 15.43 5.66 11.73
N ALA A 240 14.15 5.96 11.91
CA ALA A 240 13.20 5.96 10.80
C ALA A 240 13.58 7.00 9.72
N ALA A 241 13.98 8.21 10.12
CA ALA A 241 14.45 9.24 9.20
C ALA A 241 15.70 8.79 8.42
N SER A 242 16.66 8.13 9.10
CA SER A 242 17.88 7.58 8.48
C SER A 242 17.54 6.49 7.45
N LEU A 243 16.56 5.65 7.73
CA LEU A 243 16.08 4.64 6.79
C LEU A 243 15.43 5.28 5.56
N VAL A 244 14.60 6.31 5.74
CA VAL A 244 14.00 7.07 4.62
C VAL A 244 15.08 7.74 3.79
N TYR A 245 16.09 8.35 4.43
CA TYR A 245 17.23 8.94 3.75
C TYR A 245 17.97 7.91 2.87
N LEU A 246 18.33 6.75 3.44
CA LEU A 246 18.98 5.68 2.70
C LEU A 246 18.16 5.18 1.51
N LEU A 247 16.84 5.05 1.71
CA LEU A 247 15.93 4.69 0.62
C LEU A 247 15.92 5.77 -0.45
N ALA A 248 15.79 7.05 -0.08
CA ALA A 248 15.74 8.15 -1.00
C ALA A 248 17.01 8.22 -1.86
N VAL A 249 18.18 8.18 -1.24
CA VAL A 249 19.48 8.25 -1.94
C VAL A 249 19.68 7.08 -2.90
N ASN A 250 19.24 5.89 -2.53
CA ASN A 250 19.46 4.71 -3.37
C ASN A 250 18.36 4.51 -4.43
N LEU A 251 17.13 4.97 -4.19
CA LEU A 251 16.01 4.80 -5.11
C LEU A 251 15.82 6.00 -6.04
N LEU A 252 15.96 7.25 -5.54
CA LEU A 252 15.77 8.45 -6.35
C LEU A 252 17.00 8.81 -7.23
N ARG A 253 17.92 7.88 -7.40
CA ARG A 253 19.13 8.07 -8.21
C ARG A 253 18.84 8.17 -9.70
N SER A 254 17.73 7.61 -10.19
CA SER A 254 17.30 7.76 -11.57
C SER A 254 16.51 9.06 -11.72
N SER A 255 16.75 9.81 -12.83
CA SER A 255 16.02 11.04 -13.15
C SER A 255 14.50 10.85 -13.15
N ASP A 256 14.03 9.71 -13.67
CA ASP A 256 12.61 9.36 -13.72
C ASP A 256 11.98 9.22 -12.30
N LEU A 257 12.66 8.54 -11.36
CA LEU A 257 12.17 8.41 -9.99
C LEU A 257 12.31 9.70 -9.19
N PHE A 258 13.32 10.52 -9.49
CA PHE A 258 13.49 11.83 -8.87
C PHE A 258 12.34 12.78 -9.27
N GLU A 259 11.99 12.83 -10.56
CA GLU A 259 10.85 13.62 -11.06
C GLU A 259 9.53 13.15 -10.42
N LYS A 260 9.32 11.84 -10.32
CA LYS A 260 8.17 11.26 -9.60
C LYS A 260 8.16 11.63 -8.12
N GLY A 261 9.33 11.71 -7.48
CA GLY A 261 9.49 12.18 -6.10
C GLY A 261 9.04 13.63 -5.92
N ILE A 262 9.42 14.51 -6.83
CA ILE A 262 8.98 15.91 -6.84
C ILE A 262 7.47 16.02 -7.04
N ASN A 263 6.92 15.27 -7.99
CA ASN A 263 5.48 15.23 -8.25
C ASN A 263 4.71 14.70 -7.03
N ALA A 264 5.22 13.67 -6.37
CA ALA A 264 4.64 13.11 -5.15
C ALA A 264 4.62 14.13 -4.01
N LEU A 265 5.72 14.87 -3.83
CA LEU A 265 5.81 15.95 -2.83
C LEU A 265 4.84 17.08 -3.14
N SER A 266 4.75 17.48 -4.41
CA SER A 266 3.82 18.53 -4.86
C SER A 266 2.37 18.16 -4.57
N VAL A 267 1.96 16.92 -4.85
CA VAL A 267 0.62 16.41 -4.54
C VAL A 267 0.40 16.36 -3.03
N GLY A 268 1.39 15.90 -2.27
CA GLY A 268 1.33 15.84 -0.81
C GLY A 268 1.15 17.22 -0.16
N LEU A 269 1.76 18.26 -0.71
CA LEU A 269 1.61 19.64 -0.24
C LEU A 269 0.31 20.29 -0.71
N PHE A 270 -0.15 19.96 -1.92
CA PHE A 270 -1.38 20.51 -2.47
C PHE A 270 -2.61 20.09 -1.68
N LEU A 271 -2.71 18.83 -1.30
CA LEU A 271 -3.87 18.29 -0.58
C LEU A 271 -4.19 19.05 0.71
N PRO A 272 -3.28 19.22 1.69
CA PRO A 272 -3.57 19.96 2.91
C PRO A 272 -3.82 21.45 2.66
N SER A 273 -3.15 22.05 1.67
CA SER A 273 -3.38 23.45 1.29
C SER A 273 -4.79 23.65 0.74
N PHE A 274 -5.29 22.72 -0.05
CA PHE A 274 -6.65 22.75 -0.56
C PHE A 274 -7.69 22.63 0.58
N PHE A 275 -7.49 21.70 1.51
CA PHE A 275 -8.38 21.55 2.67
C PHE A 275 -8.33 22.76 3.59
N ALA A 276 -7.17 23.35 3.84
CA ALA A 276 -7.03 24.56 4.64
C ALA A 276 -7.67 25.80 3.99
N ALA A 277 -7.75 25.85 2.67
CA ALA A 277 -8.40 26.94 1.96
C ALA A 277 -9.93 26.82 1.90
N THR A 278 -10.48 25.61 2.16
CA THR A 278 -11.93 25.31 2.11
C THR A 278 -12.56 25.20 3.50
N SER A 279 -11.76 25.21 4.58
CA SER A 279 -12.19 25.25 5.99
C SER A 279 -12.23 26.68 6.50
#